data_d32312721e6c01ab6e5a2e0280066459
#
_entry.id   d32312721e6c01ab6e5a2e0280066459
#
_cell.length_a   1.000
_cell.length_b   1.000
_cell.length_c   1.000
_cell.angle_alpha   90.00
_cell.angle_beta   90.00
_cell.angle_gamma   90.00
#
_symmetry.space_group_name_H-M   'P 1'
#
loop_
_entity.id
_entity.type
_entity.pdbx_description
1 polymer ?
#
loop_
_entity_poly.entity_id
_entity_poly.type
_entity_poly.pdbx_seq_one_letter_code
_entity_poly.pdbx_strand_id
1 'polypeptide(L)'
;TDLRKLLVDELHRRVYTAVEGRKMLRPDAAARPESERIEFPWVSRFPFFRHASGRLAVWHRLVFARGMEDGVHNVLSSLGQAYTDPFSKIFEGYVVELIRNSGLDFVSEHEIKGGVASRPAVEALVHADSCNVFIESKMSLFPDRVLISDRGPEIFMKMRRIREGMVQGWRVGEMLRDGTVQVDGASNAE
;
A
#
# COMPACT_ATOMS: atom_id res chain seq x y z
N THR A 1 -12.67 -20.93 -5.87
CA THR A 1 -12.37 -20.11 -7.07
C THR A 1 -10.99 -20.51 -7.57
N ASP A 2 -10.91 -20.91 -8.84
CA ASP A 2 -9.63 -21.28 -9.44
C ASP A 2 -8.79 -20.01 -9.67
N LEU A 3 -7.77 -19.81 -8.82
CA LEU A 3 -6.88 -18.65 -8.88
C LEU A 3 -6.18 -18.54 -10.25
N ARG A 4 -5.81 -19.69 -10.85
CA ARG A 4 -5.17 -19.69 -12.17
C ARG A 4 -6.10 -19.12 -13.23
N LYS A 5 -7.37 -19.52 -13.23
CA LYS A 5 -8.37 -19.00 -14.17
C LYS A 5 -8.58 -17.52 -13.96
N LEU A 6 -8.69 -17.07 -12.69
CA LEU A 6 -8.85 -15.64 -12.35
C LEU A 6 -7.68 -14.80 -12.89
N LEU A 7 -6.43 -15.27 -12.70
CA LEU A 7 -5.24 -14.58 -13.18
C LEU A 7 -5.18 -14.56 -14.72
N VAL A 8 -5.50 -15.65 -15.39
CA VAL A 8 -5.53 -15.73 -16.86
C VAL A 8 -6.58 -14.79 -17.44
N ASP A 9 -7.79 -14.79 -16.88
CA ASP A 9 -8.88 -13.92 -17.33
C ASP A 9 -8.52 -12.45 -17.14
N GLU A 10 -7.81 -12.12 -16.06
CA GLU A 10 -7.35 -10.75 -15.81
C GLU A 10 -6.22 -10.34 -16.75
N LEU A 11 -5.25 -11.21 -17.03
CA LEU A 11 -4.22 -10.95 -18.01
C LEU A 11 -4.81 -10.68 -19.40
N HIS A 12 -5.86 -11.39 -19.80
CA HIS A 12 -6.57 -11.13 -21.05
C HIS A 12 -7.26 -9.75 -21.06
N ARG A 13 -7.82 -9.32 -19.94
CA ARG A 13 -8.42 -7.97 -19.80
C ARG A 13 -7.39 -6.83 -19.84
N ARG A 14 -6.12 -7.14 -19.56
CA ARG A 14 -5.01 -6.17 -19.59
C ARG A 14 -4.31 -6.04 -20.94
N VAL A 15 -4.85 -6.70 -21.97
CA VAL A 15 -4.42 -6.54 -23.35
C VAL A 15 -5.28 -5.50 -24.02
N TYR A 16 -4.70 -4.44 -24.52
CA TYR A 16 -5.46 -3.45 -25.28
C TYR A 16 -5.05 -3.44 -26.76
N THR A 17 -5.96 -2.97 -27.59
CA THR A 17 -5.73 -2.77 -29.03
C THR A 17 -5.14 -1.39 -29.32
N ALA A 18 -4.54 -1.21 -30.48
CA ALA A 18 -4.05 0.11 -30.92
C ALA A 18 -5.15 1.19 -30.92
N VAL A 19 -6.41 0.79 -31.15
CA VAL A 19 -7.56 1.70 -31.14
C VAL A 19 -7.87 2.16 -29.71
N GLU A 20 -7.89 1.25 -28.75
CA GLU A 20 -8.09 1.56 -27.33
C GLU A 20 -6.93 2.41 -26.80
N GLY A 21 -5.69 2.07 -27.14
CA GLY A 21 -4.52 2.87 -26.78
C GLY A 21 -4.59 4.29 -27.31
N ARG A 22 -5.03 4.49 -28.56
CA ARG A 22 -5.24 5.84 -29.11
C ARG A 22 -6.33 6.62 -28.38
N LYS A 23 -7.38 5.96 -27.90
CA LYS A 23 -8.43 6.61 -27.09
C LYS A 23 -7.88 7.04 -25.73
N MET A 24 -6.98 6.24 -25.13
CA MET A 24 -6.34 6.56 -23.86
C MET A 24 -5.34 7.72 -23.98
N LEU A 25 -4.70 7.84 -25.16
CA LEU A 25 -3.75 8.92 -25.46
C LEU A 25 -4.41 10.19 -26.00
N ARG A 26 -5.74 10.33 -25.88
CA ARG A 26 -6.44 11.50 -26.41
C ARG A 26 -5.97 12.82 -25.82
N PRO A 27 -5.96 13.88 -26.67
CA PRO A 27 -5.45 15.21 -26.33
C PRO A 27 -6.34 16.06 -25.39
N ASP A 28 -7.49 15.58 -24.91
CA ASP A 28 -8.18 16.16 -23.75
C ASP A 28 -7.31 16.13 -22.49
N ALA A 29 -6.25 15.47 -22.61
CA ALA A 29 -4.97 15.55 -21.94
C ALA A 29 -4.25 16.90 -21.98
N ALA A 30 -4.79 17.94 -22.55
CA ALA A 30 -4.19 19.28 -22.53
C ALA A 30 -4.03 19.87 -21.11
N ALA A 31 -4.70 19.25 -20.14
CA ALA A 31 -4.62 19.58 -18.73
C ALA A 31 -4.08 18.44 -17.87
N ARG A 32 -3.20 17.58 -18.41
CA ARG A 32 -2.54 16.57 -17.57
C ARG A 32 -1.60 17.27 -16.59
N PRO A 33 -1.71 16.96 -15.28
CA PRO A 33 -0.73 17.44 -14.32
C PRO A 33 0.67 17.01 -14.74
N GLU A 34 1.68 17.78 -14.36
CA GLU A 34 3.06 17.54 -14.76
C GLU A 34 3.57 16.15 -14.35
N SER A 35 3.04 15.63 -13.25
CA SER A 35 3.26 14.26 -12.79
C SER A 35 2.85 13.17 -13.79
N GLU A 36 1.78 13.38 -14.56
CA GLU A 36 1.37 12.45 -15.62
C GLU A 36 2.30 12.44 -16.82
N ARG A 37 3.14 13.45 -16.98
CA ARG A 37 4.14 13.49 -18.06
C ARG A 37 5.30 12.54 -17.79
N ILE A 38 5.52 12.23 -16.51
CA ILE A 38 6.65 11.40 -16.04
C ILE A 38 6.18 9.97 -15.79
N GLU A 39 4.94 9.79 -15.30
CA GLU A 39 4.36 8.48 -15.01
C GLU A 39 3.19 8.18 -15.94
N PHE A 40 3.17 6.95 -16.50
CA PHE A 40 2.05 6.44 -17.28
C PHE A 40 1.38 5.28 -16.55
N PRO A 41 0.61 5.55 -15.47
CA PRO A 41 0.07 4.50 -14.63
C PRO A 41 -0.86 3.55 -15.39
N TRP A 42 -1.56 4.04 -16.42
CA TRP A 42 -2.39 3.19 -17.28
C TRP A 42 -1.58 2.16 -18.09
N VAL A 43 -0.31 2.46 -18.44
CA VAL A 43 0.56 1.51 -19.15
C VAL A 43 0.95 0.35 -18.24
N SER A 44 1.13 0.57 -16.93
CA SER A 44 1.38 -0.52 -16.00
C SER A 44 0.15 -1.41 -15.79
N ARG A 45 -1.05 -0.85 -15.86
CA ARG A 45 -2.30 -1.63 -15.84
C ARG A 45 -2.50 -2.49 -17.07
N PHE A 46 -2.02 -2.01 -18.24
CA PHE A 46 -2.15 -2.69 -19.52
C PHE A 46 -0.75 -2.96 -20.11
N PRO A 47 0.03 -3.85 -19.45
CA PRO A 47 1.41 -4.09 -19.85
C PRO A 47 1.56 -4.74 -21.22
N PHE A 48 0.46 -5.26 -21.77
CA PHE A 48 0.42 -5.89 -23.08
C PHE A 48 -0.35 -5.07 -24.09
N PHE A 49 0.12 -5.07 -25.33
CA PHE A 49 -0.69 -4.60 -26.44
C PHE A 49 -0.70 -5.62 -27.58
N ARG A 50 -1.80 -5.63 -28.30
CA ARG A 50 -1.96 -6.49 -29.48
C ARG A 50 -1.54 -5.71 -30.72
N HIS A 51 -0.44 -6.14 -31.31
CA HIS A 51 0.03 -5.62 -32.59
C HIS A 51 -0.91 -6.01 -33.74
N ALA A 52 -0.91 -5.26 -34.85
CA ALA A 52 -1.72 -5.55 -36.03
C ALA A 52 -1.49 -6.96 -36.60
N SER A 53 -0.33 -7.55 -36.41
CA SER A 53 -0.02 -8.94 -36.77
C SER A 53 -0.63 -10.00 -35.86
N GLY A 54 -1.44 -9.62 -34.86
CA GLY A 54 -2.01 -10.50 -33.84
C GLY A 54 -1.06 -10.87 -32.70
N ARG A 55 0.22 -10.52 -32.81
CA ARG A 55 1.23 -10.81 -31.78
C ARG A 55 0.99 -9.94 -30.54
N LEU A 56 1.24 -10.51 -29.35
CA LEU A 56 1.32 -9.76 -28.11
C LEU A 56 2.73 -9.17 -27.98
N ALA A 57 2.78 -7.91 -27.58
CA ALA A 57 4.02 -7.20 -27.27
C ALA A 57 3.90 -6.48 -25.93
N VAL A 58 5.00 -6.15 -25.33
CA VAL A 58 5.10 -5.33 -24.12
C VAL A 58 5.76 -4.00 -24.46
N TRP A 59 5.32 -2.93 -23.80
CA TRP A 59 5.89 -1.60 -24.04
C TRP A 59 7.33 -1.48 -23.59
N HIS A 60 7.57 -1.92 -22.38
CA HIS A 60 8.87 -1.86 -21.75
C HIS A 60 8.95 -2.88 -20.61
N ARG A 61 10.12 -3.51 -20.46
CA ARG A 61 10.33 -4.58 -19.47
C ARG A 61 10.02 -4.15 -18.03
N LEU A 62 10.39 -2.92 -17.64
CA LEU A 62 10.14 -2.41 -16.27
C LEU A 62 8.66 -2.12 -16.06
N VAL A 63 7.98 -1.56 -17.05
CA VAL A 63 6.52 -1.34 -16.99
C VAL A 63 5.79 -2.67 -16.90
N PHE A 64 6.25 -3.67 -17.63
CA PHE A 64 5.72 -5.03 -17.57
C PHE A 64 5.93 -5.64 -16.18
N ALA A 65 7.16 -5.60 -15.65
CA ALA A 65 7.48 -6.13 -14.32
C ALA A 65 6.59 -5.49 -13.25
N ARG A 66 6.52 -4.16 -13.22
CA ARG A 66 5.64 -3.43 -12.28
C ARG A 66 4.17 -3.78 -12.46
N GLY A 67 3.69 -3.87 -13.69
CA GLY A 67 2.31 -4.28 -13.96
C GLY A 67 2.00 -5.71 -13.52
N MET A 68 2.99 -6.60 -13.51
CA MET A 68 2.85 -7.96 -13.00
C MET A 68 2.91 -8.00 -11.47
N GLU A 69 3.79 -7.23 -10.84
CA GLU A 69 3.87 -7.09 -9.38
C GLU A 69 2.55 -6.58 -8.80
N ASP A 70 2.03 -5.48 -9.33
CA ASP A 70 0.77 -4.88 -8.90
C ASP A 70 -0.44 -5.73 -9.34
N GLY A 71 -0.28 -6.50 -10.41
CA GLY A 71 -1.34 -7.24 -11.08
C GLY A 71 -2.07 -8.20 -10.16
N VAL A 72 -1.34 -9.03 -9.47
CA VAL A 72 -1.90 -10.05 -8.56
C VAL A 72 -2.71 -9.40 -7.45
N HIS A 73 -2.13 -8.39 -6.82
CA HIS A 73 -2.79 -7.66 -5.75
C HIS A 73 -4.05 -6.93 -6.23
N ASN A 74 -3.99 -6.26 -7.39
CA ASN A 74 -5.15 -5.58 -7.98
C ASN A 74 -6.29 -6.56 -8.34
N VAL A 75 -5.95 -7.76 -8.81
CA VAL A 75 -6.95 -8.81 -9.09
C VAL A 75 -7.60 -9.28 -7.80
N LEU A 76 -6.78 -9.62 -6.81
CA LEU A 76 -7.26 -10.15 -5.54
C LEU A 76 -8.03 -9.11 -4.72
N SER A 77 -7.70 -7.83 -4.83
CA SER A 77 -8.42 -6.74 -4.16
C SER A 77 -9.88 -6.63 -4.62
N SER A 78 -10.20 -7.12 -5.83
CA SER A 78 -11.60 -7.20 -6.30
C SER A 78 -12.46 -8.17 -5.49
N LEU A 79 -11.85 -9.07 -4.73
CA LEU A 79 -12.53 -9.98 -3.80
C LEU A 79 -12.95 -9.28 -2.48
N GLY A 80 -12.63 -7.99 -2.33
CA GLY A 80 -12.98 -7.20 -1.15
C GLY A 80 -12.38 -7.75 0.14
N GLN A 81 -13.17 -7.75 1.22
CA GLN A 81 -12.72 -8.16 2.56
C GLN A 81 -12.21 -9.60 2.63
N ALA A 82 -12.74 -10.50 1.79
CA ALA A 82 -12.27 -11.89 1.73
C ALA A 82 -10.76 -12.00 1.37
N TYR A 83 -10.22 -10.99 0.72
CA TYR A 83 -8.79 -10.88 0.44
C TYR A 83 -8.10 -9.88 1.37
N THR A 84 -8.67 -8.69 1.57
CA THR A 84 -7.98 -7.61 2.26
C THR A 84 -7.70 -7.92 3.72
N ASP A 85 -8.61 -8.61 4.41
CA ASP A 85 -8.44 -8.92 5.83
C ASP A 85 -7.33 -9.95 6.10
N PRO A 86 -7.29 -11.12 5.40
CA PRO A 86 -6.16 -12.04 5.52
C PRO A 86 -4.83 -11.42 5.08
N PHE A 87 -4.85 -10.62 4.00
CA PHE A 87 -3.64 -9.98 3.49
C PHE A 87 -3.08 -8.96 4.46
N SER A 88 -3.93 -8.16 5.12
CA SER A 88 -3.48 -7.20 6.15
C SER A 88 -2.72 -7.92 7.26
N LYS A 89 -3.24 -9.04 7.76
CA LYS A 89 -2.56 -9.83 8.81
C LYS A 89 -1.22 -10.39 8.37
N ILE A 90 -1.13 -10.86 7.12
CA ILE A 90 0.14 -11.32 6.54
C ILE A 90 1.12 -10.15 6.44
N PHE A 91 0.66 -8.98 6.00
CA PHE A 91 1.49 -7.80 5.86
C PHE A 91 1.98 -7.27 7.22
N GLU A 92 1.10 -7.21 8.23
CA GLU A 92 1.47 -6.88 9.62
C GLU A 92 2.55 -7.84 10.14
N GLY A 93 2.35 -9.16 9.97
CA GLY A 93 3.33 -10.17 10.34
C GLY A 93 4.67 -10.00 9.64
N TYR A 94 4.65 -9.67 8.36
CA TYR A 94 5.85 -9.40 7.57
C TYR A 94 6.61 -8.16 8.08
N VAL A 95 5.91 -7.09 8.41
CA VAL A 95 6.51 -5.87 8.99
C VAL A 95 7.20 -6.19 10.31
N VAL A 96 6.54 -6.94 11.20
CA VAL A 96 7.13 -7.36 12.49
C VAL A 96 8.35 -8.26 12.27
N GLU A 97 8.32 -9.15 11.27
CA GLU A 97 9.49 -9.98 10.92
C GLU A 97 10.67 -9.13 10.42
N LEU A 98 10.43 -8.11 9.60
CA LEU A 98 11.47 -7.17 9.16
C LEU A 98 12.12 -6.45 10.35
N ILE A 99 11.32 -5.99 11.33
CA ILE A 99 11.82 -5.34 12.52
C ILE A 99 12.69 -6.32 13.33
N ARG A 100 12.22 -7.53 13.54
CA ARG A 100 12.98 -8.57 14.24
C ARG A 100 14.32 -8.87 13.55
N ASN A 101 14.31 -8.94 12.23
CA ASN A 101 15.50 -9.21 11.43
C ASN A 101 16.48 -8.02 11.38
N SER A 102 16.05 -6.81 11.74
CA SER A 102 16.94 -5.65 11.87
C SER A 102 17.85 -5.73 13.09
N GLY A 103 17.53 -6.59 14.06
CA GLY A 103 18.28 -6.72 15.31
C GLY A 103 18.02 -5.58 16.31
N LEU A 104 17.02 -4.74 16.05
CA LEU A 104 16.61 -3.69 16.97
C LEU A 104 15.69 -4.27 18.05
N ASP A 105 15.85 -3.80 19.28
CA ASP A 105 14.92 -4.10 20.36
C ASP A 105 13.59 -3.39 20.09
N PHE A 106 12.50 -4.13 20.22
CA PHE A 106 11.16 -3.59 20.03
C PHE A 106 10.13 -4.24 20.94
N VAL A 107 9.06 -3.52 21.18
CA VAL A 107 7.87 -3.96 21.91
C VAL A 107 6.74 -4.17 20.91
N SER A 108 6.13 -5.33 20.97
CA SER A 108 5.04 -5.72 20.08
C SER A 108 3.70 -5.10 20.47
N GLU A 109 2.75 -5.09 19.53
CA GLU A 109 1.36 -4.69 19.78
C GLU A 109 0.76 -5.39 21.00
N HIS A 110 1.04 -6.69 21.16
CA HIS A 110 0.53 -7.49 22.27
C HIS A 110 1.01 -6.98 23.64
N GLU A 111 2.28 -6.64 23.73
CA GLU A 111 2.91 -6.10 24.95
C GLU A 111 2.40 -4.69 25.24
N ILE A 112 2.28 -3.83 24.22
CA ILE A 112 1.68 -2.48 24.37
C ILE A 112 0.25 -2.57 24.89
N LYS A 113 -0.53 -3.52 24.40
CA LYS A 113 -1.91 -3.74 24.85
C LYS A 113 -1.99 -4.23 26.29
N GLY A 114 -1.02 -4.98 26.76
CA GLY A 114 -0.97 -5.48 28.12
C GLY A 114 -2.24 -6.25 28.53
N GLY A 115 -2.81 -7.04 27.60
CA GLY A 115 -4.05 -7.79 27.82
C GLY A 115 -5.36 -6.99 27.66
N VAL A 116 -5.30 -5.67 27.41
CA VAL A 116 -6.49 -4.83 27.20
C VAL A 116 -6.77 -4.68 25.72
N ALA A 117 -7.67 -5.46 25.17
CA ALA A 117 -7.96 -5.54 23.74
C ALA A 117 -8.37 -4.19 23.11
N SER A 118 -9.05 -3.33 23.84
CA SER A 118 -9.49 -2.00 23.36
C SER A 118 -8.42 -0.92 23.46
N ARG A 119 -7.26 -1.22 24.03
CA ARG A 119 -6.16 -0.25 24.17
C ARG A 119 -5.58 0.07 22.79
N PRO A 120 -5.40 1.36 22.46
CA PRO A 120 -4.64 1.75 21.27
C PRO A 120 -3.23 1.15 21.31
N ALA A 121 -2.77 0.62 20.20
CA ALA A 121 -1.44 0.08 20.06
C ALA A 121 -0.97 0.25 18.60
N VAL A 122 0.32 0.13 18.38
CA VAL A 122 0.96 0.06 17.07
C VAL A 122 1.55 -1.33 16.88
N GLU A 123 1.85 -1.75 15.66
CA GLU A 123 2.44 -3.08 15.43
C GLU A 123 3.75 -3.27 16.19
N ALA A 124 4.56 -2.21 16.25
CA ALA A 124 5.79 -2.25 17.03
C ALA A 124 6.20 -0.85 17.51
N LEU A 125 6.83 -0.84 18.68
CA LEU A 125 7.55 0.29 19.24
C LEU A 125 9.02 -0.07 19.32
N VAL A 126 9.84 0.58 18.50
CA VAL A 126 11.30 0.39 18.51
C VAL A 126 11.93 1.45 19.39
N HIS A 127 12.80 1.01 20.29
CA HIS A 127 13.59 1.90 21.13
C HIS A 127 14.91 2.22 20.44
N ALA A 128 15.15 3.49 20.21
CA ALA A 128 16.43 4.02 19.80
C ALA A 128 16.99 4.89 20.93
N ASP A 129 18.29 5.12 20.94
CA ASP A 129 19.03 5.74 22.06
C ASP A 129 18.37 7.03 22.62
N SER A 130 17.73 7.84 21.78
CA SER A 130 17.17 9.14 22.14
C SER A 130 15.71 9.33 21.74
N CYS A 131 15.09 8.33 21.10
CA CYS A 131 13.72 8.46 20.64
C CYS A 131 13.01 7.12 20.58
N ASN A 132 11.67 7.17 20.59
CA ASN A 132 10.82 6.03 20.35
C ASN A 132 10.26 6.12 18.93
N VAL A 133 10.39 5.03 18.17
CA VAL A 133 9.88 4.94 16.80
C VAL A 133 8.63 4.07 16.80
N PHE A 134 7.49 4.66 16.52
CA PHE A 134 6.22 3.96 16.40
C PHE A 134 6.06 3.46 14.97
N ILE A 135 5.90 2.15 14.80
CA ILE A 135 5.72 1.51 13.51
C ILE A 135 4.28 1.00 13.43
N GLU A 136 3.55 1.56 12.49
CA GLU A 136 2.18 1.20 12.19
C GLU A 136 2.04 0.90 10.71
N SER A 137 1.59 -0.28 10.36
CA SER A 137 1.37 -0.68 8.98
C SER A 137 -0.09 -0.49 8.59
N LYS A 138 -0.32 0.12 7.45
CA LYS A 138 -1.67 0.27 6.90
C LYS A 138 -1.68 -0.17 5.45
N MET A 139 -2.39 -1.24 5.17
CA MET A 139 -2.66 -1.59 3.79
C MET A 139 -3.56 -0.52 3.17
N SER A 140 -2.98 0.31 2.34
CA SER A 140 -3.69 1.33 1.60
C SER A 140 -3.33 1.26 0.12
N LEU A 141 -4.30 0.84 -0.68
CA LEU A 141 -4.17 0.87 -2.13
C LEU A 141 -4.62 2.24 -2.63
N PHE A 142 -3.69 2.96 -3.23
CA PHE A 142 -3.99 4.18 -3.93
C PHE A 142 -4.37 3.86 -5.38
N PRO A 143 -5.61 4.14 -5.81
CA PRO A 143 -5.95 4.07 -7.23
C PRO A 143 -5.05 5.02 -8.02
N ASP A 144 -4.70 4.66 -9.25
CA ASP A 144 -3.82 5.48 -10.11
C ASP A 144 -4.28 6.93 -10.21
N ARG A 145 -5.60 7.16 -10.27
CA ARG A 145 -6.16 8.51 -10.30
C ARG A 145 -5.79 9.36 -9.08
N VAL A 146 -5.51 8.74 -7.93
CA VAL A 146 -5.10 9.45 -6.71
C VAL A 146 -3.60 9.71 -6.74
N LEU A 147 -2.81 8.78 -7.27
CA LEU A 147 -1.36 8.94 -7.40
C LEU A 147 -0.98 10.08 -8.36
N ILE A 148 -1.86 10.36 -9.32
CA ILE A 148 -1.67 11.42 -10.32
C ILE A 148 -2.59 12.65 -10.07
N SER A 149 -3.36 12.64 -9.00
CA SER A 149 -4.30 13.74 -8.70
C SER A 149 -3.55 14.92 -8.08
N ASP A 150 -3.85 16.10 -8.59
CA ASP A 150 -3.47 17.39 -7.98
C ASP A 150 -4.58 17.94 -7.05
N ARG A 151 -5.68 17.19 -6.90
CA ARG A 151 -6.84 17.58 -6.09
C ARG A 151 -6.65 17.21 -4.63
N GLY A 152 -6.21 18.19 -3.82
CA GLY A 152 -5.99 18.02 -2.38
C GLY A 152 -7.11 17.28 -1.62
N PRO A 153 -8.41 17.60 -1.79
CA PRO A 153 -9.49 16.89 -1.12
C PRO A 153 -9.57 15.40 -1.48
N GLU A 154 -9.31 15.04 -2.73
CA GLU A 154 -9.34 13.66 -3.19
C GLU A 154 -8.19 12.83 -2.59
N ILE A 155 -7.00 13.41 -2.57
CA ILE A 155 -5.81 12.84 -1.90
C ILE A 155 -6.10 12.68 -0.41
N PHE A 156 -6.57 13.73 0.26
CA PHE A 156 -6.86 13.73 1.69
C PHE A 156 -7.86 12.64 2.10
N MET A 157 -8.92 12.45 1.33
CA MET A 157 -9.91 11.39 1.58
C MET A 157 -9.28 9.99 1.51
N LYS A 158 -8.35 9.77 0.58
CA LYS A 158 -7.68 8.48 0.40
C LYS A 158 -6.56 8.24 1.41
N MET A 159 -6.01 9.29 1.98
CA MET A 159 -5.04 9.22 3.08
C MET A 159 -5.66 8.93 4.45
N ARG A 160 -6.97 8.68 4.53
CA ARG A 160 -7.66 8.43 5.81
C ARG A 160 -6.95 7.36 6.67
N ARG A 161 -6.59 6.21 6.09
CA ARG A 161 -5.93 5.13 6.82
C ARG A 161 -4.54 5.51 7.33
N ILE A 162 -3.78 6.27 6.55
CA ILE A 162 -2.47 6.79 6.98
C ILE A 162 -2.68 7.71 8.18
N ARG A 163 -3.64 8.62 8.11
CA ARG A 163 -3.97 9.51 9.22
C ARG A 163 -4.43 8.75 10.47
N GLU A 164 -5.24 7.70 10.30
CA GLU A 164 -5.65 6.82 11.40
C GLU A 164 -4.42 6.18 12.06
N GLY A 165 -3.45 5.70 11.28
CA GLY A 165 -2.18 5.19 11.80
C GLY A 165 -1.36 6.24 12.56
N MET A 166 -1.26 7.47 12.02
CA MET A 166 -0.58 8.58 12.71
C MET A 166 -1.25 8.92 14.05
N VAL A 167 -2.58 8.99 14.08
CA VAL A 167 -3.35 9.22 15.32
C VAL A 167 -3.17 8.06 16.31
N GLN A 168 -3.06 6.85 15.83
CA GLN A 168 -2.81 5.66 16.65
C GLN A 168 -1.43 5.74 17.31
N GLY A 169 -0.38 6.03 16.54
CA GLY A 169 0.97 6.26 17.08
C GLY A 169 1.01 7.41 18.10
N TRP A 170 0.34 8.52 17.78
CA TRP A 170 0.22 9.65 18.72
C TRP A 170 -0.39 9.22 20.06
N ARG A 171 -1.51 8.48 20.04
CA ARG A 171 -2.18 7.99 21.26
C ARG A 171 -1.29 7.09 22.09
N VAL A 172 -0.52 6.21 21.43
CA VAL A 172 0.44 5.36 22.14
C VAL A 172 1.53 6.22 22.80
N GLY A 173 2.03 7.24 22.10
CA GLY A 173 2.97 8.21 22.66
C GLY A 173 2.44 8.95 23.90
N GLU A 174 1.17 9.38 23.88
CA GLU A 174 0.53 10.00 25.04
C GLU A 174 0.42 9.01 26.22
N MET A 175 0.02 7.77 25.96
CA MET A 175 -0.10 6.73 27.02
C MET A 175 1.26 6.35 27.63
N LEU A 176 2.33 6.42 26.89
CA LEU A 176 3.68 6.25 27.43
C LEU A 176 4.07 7.43 28.32
N ARG A 177 3.77 8.65 27.87
CA ARG A 177 4.12 9.89 28.58
C ARG A 177 3.35 10.03 29.91
N ASP A 178 2.08 9.65 29.94
CA ASP A 178 1.24 9.72 31.14
C ASP A 178 1.36 8.47 32.05
N GLY A 179 2.17 7.47 31.65
CA GLY A 179 2.39 6.25 32.41
C GLY A 179 1.25 5.22 32.35
N THR A 180 0.23 5.44 31.53
CA THR A 180 -0.88 4.48 31.30
C THR A 180 -0.38 3.18 30.69
N VAL A 181 0.68 3.26 29.89
CA VAL A 181 1.41 2.12 29.37
C VAL A 181 2.85 2.23 29.86
N GLN A 182 3.29 1.19 30.57
CA GLN A 182 4.70 1.03 30.95
C GLN A 182 5.31 -0.07 30.10
N VAL A 183 6.37 0.24 29.43
CA VAL A 183 7.10 -0.68 28.59
C VAL A 183 8.56 -0.66 29.02
N ASP A 184 9.11 -1.82 29.31
CA ASP A 184 10.53 -1.95 29.70
C ASP A 184 11.42 -1.41 28.58
N GLY A 185 12.30 -0.48 28.91
CA GLY A 185 13.21 0.14 27.96
C GLY A 185 12.68 1.40 27.27
N ALA A 186 11.38 1.70 27.33
CA ALA A 186 10.87 2.96 26.77
C ALA A 186 11.39 4.14 27.59
N SER A 187 12.23 4.96 26.97
CA SER A 187 12.63 6.22 27.61
C SER A 187 11.42 7.16 27.66
N ASN A 188 11.20 7.81 28.82
CA ASN A 188 10.27 8.95 28.93
C ASN A 188 10.87 10.19 28.23
N ALA A 189 11.48 10.01 27.06
CA ALA A 189 12.08 11.08 26.29
C ALA A 189 10.99 12.06 25.88
N GLU A 190 11.20 13.31 26.26
CA GLU A 190 10.39 14.49 25.91
C GLU A 190 10.32 14.72 24.40
#